data_0321c9febfd37c9c7640dce247e70d5e
#
_entry.id   0321c9febfd37c9c7640dce247e70d5e
#
_cell.length_a   1.000
_cell.length_b   1.000
_cell.length_c   1.000
_cell.angle_alpha   90.00
_cell.angle_beta   90.00
_cell.angle_gamma   90.00
#
_symmetry.space_group_name_H-M   'P 1'
#
loop_
_entity.id
_entity.type
_entity.pdbx_description
1 polymer ?
#
loop_
_entity_poly.entity_id
_entity_poly.type
_entity_poly.pdbx_seq_one_letter_code
_entity_poly.pdbx_strand_id
1 'polypeptide(L)'
;MLYSYNSVMAKTAPWQEIEDFYMGLISQGWKMYPMVSLIKFIRVSNLEKRLYAFTSLDKLIVTIYNPAERDREALHIEFIQYSGKWHFEYFPKPYESKEMERYYPEEEGIDKFCQFIEWLRW
;
A
#
# COMPACT_ATOMS: atom_id res chain seq x y z
N MET A 1 -12.75 8.82 5.37
CA MET A 1 -12.27 8.10 6.56
C MET A 1 -10.77 8.27 6.72
N LEU A 2 -10.35 8.45 7.93
CA LEU A 2 -8.93 8.57 8.23
C LEU A 2 -8.34 7.18 8.46
N TYR A 3 -7.14 6.94 7.96
CA TYR A 3 -6.41 5.81 8.48
C TYR A 3 -5.83 6.21 9.83
N SER A 4 -5.63 5.25 10.69
CA SER A 4 -5.10 5.56 12.00
C SER A 4 -4.09 4.51 12.43
N TYR A 5 -3.12 4.94 13.16
CA TYR A 5 -2.25 4.14 13.97
C TYR A 5 -1.98 4.93 15.24
N ASN A 6 -1.73 4.25 16.32
CA ASN A 6 -1.83 4.83 17.66
C ASN A 6 -0.62 5.65 18.08
N SER A 7 0.36 5.83 17.23
CA SER A 7 1.57 6.57 17.57
C SER A 7 1.80 7.69 16.57
N VAL A 8 2.67 8.63 16.94
CA VAL A 8 3.10 9.70 16.05
C VAL A 8 3.79 9.13 14.82
N MET A 9 4.46 7.99 14.99
CA MET A 9 5.16 7.31 13.91
C MET A 9 4.77 5.84 13.89
N ALA A 10 4.55 5.31 12.69
CA ALA A 10 4.28 3.90 12.50
C ALA A 10 5.57 3.20 12.08
N LYS A 11 5.83 2.05 12.67
CA LYS A 11 7.00 1.26 12.31
C LYS A 11 6.78 0.62 10.96
N THR A 12 7.68 0.89 10.01
CA THR A 12 7.65 0.23 8.71
C THR A 12 8.19 -1.20 8.84
N ALA A 13 7.75 -2.06 7.95
CA ALA A 13 8.17 -3.46 7.93
C ALA A 13 9.06 -3.72 6.71
N PRO A 14 10.01 -4.66 6.81
CA PRO A 14 10.74 -5.10 5.63
C PRO A 14 9.79 -5.66 4.58
N TRP A 15 10.10 -5.43 3.31
CA TRP A 15 9.23 -5.90 2.22
C TRP A 15 9.03 -7.42 2.24
N GLN A 16 10.01 -8.19 2.70
CA GLN A 16 9.86 -9.63 2.86
C GLN A 16 8.74 -9.98 3.86
N GLU A 17 8.68 -9.27 4.97
CA GLU A 17 7.64 -9.51 5.98
C GLU A 17 6.25 -9.14 5.43
N ILE A 18 6.17 -8.09 4.64
CA ILE A 18 4.92 -7.69 4.01
C ILE A 18 4.46 -8.75 3.02
N GLU A 19 5.37 -9.26 2.21
CA GLU A 19 5.05 -10.35 1.30
C GLU A 19 4.56 -11.57 2.06
N ASP A 20 5.25 -11.94 3.13
CA ASP A 20 4.89 -13.08 3.97
C ASP A 20 3.50 -12.91 4.58
N PHE A 21 3.16 -11.68 4.98
CA PHE A 21 1.83 -11.38 5.51
C PHE A 21 0.74 -11.73 4.50
N TYR A 22 0.88 -11.26 3.25
CA TYR A 22 -0.12 -11.54 2.22
C TYR A 22 -0.12 -13.00 1.78
N MET A 23 1.04 -13.64 1.75
CA MET A 23 1.11 -15.08 1.50
C MET A 23 0.36 -15.87 2.58
N GLY A 24 0.46 -15.39 3.83
CA GLY A 24 -0.29 -15.97 4.94
C GLY A 24 -1.79 -15.85 4.75
N LEU A 25 -2.27 -14.72 4.26
CA LEU A 25 -3.68 -14.54 3.95
C LEU A 25 -4.14 -15.51 2.85
N ILE A 26 -3.32 -15.68 1.81
CA ILE A 26 -3.61 -16.64 0.74
C ILE A 26 -3.74 -18.05 1.29
N SER A 27 -2.85 -18.45 2.20
CA SER A 27 -2.90 -19.78 2.80
C SER A 27 -4.15 -20.00 3.66
N GLN A 28 -4.78 -18.91 4.10
CA GLN A 28 -6.04 -18.94 4.83
C GLN A 28 -7.27 -18.86 3.91
N GLY A 29 -7.07 -18.86 2.59
CA GLY A 29 -8.16 -18.85 1.63
C GLY A 29 -8.50 -17.48 1.06
N TRP A 30 -7.75 -16.43 1.40
CA TRP A 30 -7.99 -15.10 0.85
C TRP A 30 -7.41 -15.00 -0.57
N LYS A 31 -8.09 -14.24 -1.42
CA LYS A 31 -7.67 -14.06 -2.81
C LYS A 31 -6.78 -12.83 -2.94
N MET A 32 -5.60 -12.90 -2.35
CA MET A 32 -4.65 -11.78 -2.28
C MET A 32 -3.48 -11.89 -3.25
N TYR A 33 -3.61 -12.72 -4.29
CA TYR A 33 -2.56 -12.85 -5.31
C TYR A 33 -2.13 -11.53 -5.93
N PRO A 34 -3.07 -10.60 -6.25
CA PRO A 34 -2.66 -9.32 -6.80
C PRO A 34 -1.78 -8.51 -5.86
N MET A 35 -2.04 -8.57 -4.55
CA MET A 35 -1.19 -7.88 -3.57
C MET A 35 0.22 -8.47 -3.56
N VAL A 36 0.33 -9.78 -3.59
CA VAL A 36 1.65 -10.45 -3.65
C VAL A 36 2.38 -10.06 -4.93
N SER A 37 1.67 -10.01 -6.06
CA SER A 37 2.27 -9.61 -7.34
C SER A 37 2.81 -8.18 -7.29
N LEU A 38 2.06 -7.26 -6.70
CA LEU A 38 2.50 -5.88 -6.53
C LEU A 38 3.77 -5.81 -5.65
N ILE A 39 3.78 -6.53 -4.55
CA ILE A 39 4.92 -6.51 -3.62
C ILE A 39 6.15 -7.10 -4.29
N LYS A 40 6.00 -8.20 -5.03
CA LYS A 40 7.12 -8.78 -5.78
C LYS A 40 7.65 -7.80 -6.82
N PHE A 41 6.77 -7.08 -7.51
CA PHE A 41 7.19 -6.05 -8.46
C PHE A 41 8.02 -4.96 -7.76
N ILE A 42 7.57 -4.48 -6.61
CA ILE A 42 8.31 -3.48 -5.84
C ILE A 42 9.68 -4.01 -5.45
N ARG A 43 9.76 -5.27 -5.00
CA ARG A 43 11.01 -5.88 -4.54
C ARG A 43 12.05 -6.09 -5.62
N VAL A 44 11.63 -6.33 -6.86
CA VAL A 44 12.57 -6.51 -7.96
C VAL A 44 12.90 -5.22 -8.70
N SER A 45 12.29 -4.11 -8.31
CA SER A 45 12.51 -2.81 -8.89
C SER A 45 13.29 -1.92 -7.93
N ASN A 46 13.74 -0.76 -8.41
CA ASN A 46 14.43 0.20 -7.55
C ASN A 46 13.51 0.83 -6.50
N LEU A 47 12.21 0.63 -6.62
CA LEU A 47 11.23 1.18 -5.68
C LEU A 47 11.45 0.64 -4.26
N GLU A 48 11.92 -0.59 -4.14
CA GLU A 48 12.19 -1.21 -2.84
C GLU A 48 13.13 -0.36 -1.98
N LYS A 49 14.05 0.36 -2.61
CA LYS A 49 15.07 1.12 -1.90
C LYS A 49 14.59 2.49 -1.43
N ARG A 50 13.48 2.98 -1.98
CA ARG A 50 13.02 4.33 -1.65
C ARG A 50 11.59 4.38 -1.13
N LEU A 51 10.87 3.28 -1.16
CA LEU A 51 9.53 3.19 -0.59
C LEU A 51 9.54 2.35 0.67
N TYR A 52 8.77 2.77 1.63
CA TYR A 52 8.60 2.07 2.91
C TYR A 52 7.12 1.81 3.11
N ALA A 53 6.81 0.77 3.86
CA ALA A 53 5.41 0.40 4.03
C ALA A 53 5.16 -0.34 5.34
N PHE A 54 3.90 -0.38 5.69
CA PHE A 54 3.40 -1.24 6.76
C PHE A 54 1.98 -1.66 6.38
N THR A 55 1.45 -2.64 7.08
CA THR A 55 0.08 -3.09 6.85
C THR A 55 -0.82 -2.60 7.97
N SER A 56 -2.05 -2.25 7.61
CA SER A 56 -3.10 -1.91 8.55
C SER A 56 -4.34 -2.67 8.15
N LEU A 57 -4.69 -3.68 8.95
CA LEU A 57 -5.64 -4.70 8.55
C LEU A 57 -5.10 -5.39 7.29
N ASP A 58 -5.84 -5.39 6.19
CA ASP A 58 -5.38 -5.97 4.93
C ASP A 58 -4.92 -4.91 3.92
N LYS A 59 -4.82 -3.64 4.33
CA LYS A 59 -4.34 -2.56 3.48
C LYS A 59 -2.83 -2.43 3.57
N LEU A 60 -2.23 -2.07 2.45
CA LEU A 60 -0.82 -1.70 2.37
C LEU A 60 -0.74 -0.18 2.43
N ILE A 61 0.00 0.34 3.39
CA ILE A 61 0.23 1.78 3.54
C ILE A 61 1.64 2.06 3.09
N VAL A 62 1.78 2.82 1.99
CA VAL A 62 3.08 3.11 1.37
C VAL A 62 3.44 4.57 1.60
N THR A 63 4.69 4.81 1.95
CA THR A 63 5.22 6.15 2.18
C THR A 63 6.70 6.20 1.79
N ILE A 64 7.28 7.40 1.75
CA ILE A 64 8.71 7.58 1.54
C ILE A 64 9.47 7.85 2.84
N TYR A 65 8.79 7.77 3.98
CA TYR A 65 9.37 8.08 5.29
C TYR A 65 9.58 6.82 6.10
N ASN A 66 10.73 6.72 6.76
CA ASN A 66 11.08 5.58 7.59
C ASN A 66 11.67 6.07 8.93
N PRO A 67 10.93 5.99 10.03
CA PRO A 67 9.58 5.44 10.14
C PRO A 67 8.52 6.33 9.51
N ALA A 68 7.36 5.76 9.23
CA ALA A 68 6.25 6.51 8.67
C ALA A 68 5.74 7.51 9.69
N GLU A 69 5.75 8.77 9.34
CA GLU A 69 5.39 9.84 10.24
C GLU A 69 3.90 10.17 10.13
N ARG A 70 3.30 10.47 11.29
CA ARG A 70 1.88 10.68 11.43
C ARG A 70 1.34 11.85 10.61
N ASP A 71 2.13 12.90 10.46
CA ASP A 71 1.75 14.12 9.74
C ASP A 71 2.25 14.15 8.30
N ARG A 72 2.71 13.00 7.82
CA ARG A 72 3.24 12.87 6.47
C ARG A 72 2.27 12.14 5.56
N GLU A 73 2.45 12.36 4.27
CA GLU A 73 1.63 11.74 3.24
C GLU A 73 1.77 10.23 3.16
N ALA A 74 0.71 9.57 2.73
CA ALA A 74 0.71 8.13 2.56
C ALA A 74 -0.27 7.71 1.46
N LEU A 75 0.07 6.62 0.77
CA LEU A 75 -0.78 5.99 -0.23
C LEU A 75 -1.30 4.69 0.35
N HIS A 76 -2.61 4.55 0.41
CA HIS A 76 -3.28 3.36 0.89
C HIS A 76 -3.70 2.51 -0.29
N ILE A 77 -3.37 1.23 -0.24
CA ILE A 77 -3.64 0.30 -1.33
C ILE A 77 -4.31 -0.94 -0.76
N GLU A 78 -5.44 -1.32 -1.32
CA GLU A 78 -6.04 -2.61 -1.01
C GLU A 78 -6.55 -3.27 -2.28
N PHE A 79 -6.60 -4.59 -2.26
CA PHE A 79 -7.29 -5.35 -3.29
C PHE A 79 -8.56 -5.90 -2.70
N ILE A 80 -9.70 -5.51 -3.25
CA ILE A 80 -11.02 -5.91 -2.76
C ILE A 80 -11.37 -7.23 -3.42
N GLN A 81 -11.13 -8.34 -2.73
CA GLN A 81 -11.23 -9.66 -3.33
C GLN A 81 -12.62 -10.01 -3.84
N TYR A 82 -13.67 -9.53 -3.19
CA TYR A 82 -15.03 -9.86 -3.61
C TYR A 82 -15.46 -9.14 -4.90
N SER A 83 -14.84 -8.02 -5.23
CA SER A 83 -15.14 -7.28 -6.47
C SER A 83 -14.07 -7.44 -7.53
N GLY A 84 -12.89 -7.94 -7.16
CA GLY A 84 -11.77 -8.06 -8.07
C GLY A 84 -11.17 -6.73 -8.48
N LYS A 85 -11.28 -5.72 -7.62
CA LYS A 85 -10.80 -4.37 -7.93
C LYS A 85 -9.78 -3.90 -6.93
N TRP A 86 -8.84 -3.11 -7.42
CA TRP A 86 -7.93 -2.35 -6.59
C TRP A 86 -8.62 -1.10 -6.09
N HIS A 87 -8.26 -0.68 -4.88
CA HIS A 87 -8.71 0.56 -4.27
C HIS A 87 -7.48 1.32 -3.79
N PHE A 88 -7.26 2.49 -4.38
CA PHE A 88 -6.13 3.36 -4.06
C PHE A 88 -6.66 4.65 -3.44
N GLU A 89 -6.08 5.05 -2.30
CA GLU A 89 -6.44 6.29 -1.63
C GLU A 89 -5.15 7.03 -1.28
N TYR A 90 -5.10 8.32 -1.60
CA TYR A 90 -3.95 9.14 -1.25
C TYR A 90 -4.36 10.15 -0.17
N PHE A 91 -3.61 10.17 0.92
CA PHE A 91 -3.79 11.09 2.03
C PHE A 91 -2.58 12.01 2.09
N PRO A 92 -2.73 13.31 1.78
CA PRO A 92 -1.61 14.26 1.93
C PRO A 92 -1.22 14.44 3.39
N LYS A 93 -2.19 14.26 4.30
CA LYS A 93 -1.96 14.20 5.75
C LYS A 93 -2.88 13.14 6.35
N PRO A 94 -2.38 12.31 7.27
CA PRO A 94 -3.15 11.17 7.78
C PRO A 94 -4.49 11.49 8.44
N TYR A 95 -4.63 12.64 9.03
CA TYR A 95 -5.83 13.01 9.78
C TYR A 95 -6.75 13.96 9.01
N GLU A 96 -6.47 14.17 7.75
CA GLU A 96 -7.31 14.95 6.87
C GLU A 96 -8.03 14.04 5.89
N SER A 97 -8.96 14.61 5.13
CA SER A 97 -9.65 13.88 4.09
C SER A 97 -8.65 13.42 3.03
N LYS A 98 -8.92 12.27 2.44
CA LYS A 98 -8.12 11.80 1.32
C LYS A 98 -8.26 12.79 0.16
N GLU A 99 -7.15 13.05 -0.53
CA GLU A 99 -7.11 13.93 -1.69
C GLU A 99 -7.61 13.23 -2.93
N MET A 100 -7.35 11.93 -3.01
CA MET A 100 -7.72 11.14 -4.18
C MET A 100 -8.12 9.74 -3.80
N GLU A 101 -9.11 9.23 -4.52
CA GLU A 101 -9.57 7.86 -4.38
C GLU A 101 -9.88 7.31 -5.76
N ARG A 102 -9.36 6.12 -6.07
CA ARG A 102 -9.56 5.49 -7.37
C ARG A 102 -9.76 3.98 -7.21
N TYR A 103 -10.56 3.42 -8.11
CA TYR A 103 -10.77 1.98 -8.23
C TYR A 103 -10.32 1.55 -9.61
N TYR A 104 -9.64 0.42 -9.69
CA TYR A 104 -9.13 -0.10 -10.96
C TYR A 104 -9.37 -1.59 -11.07
N PRO A 105 -9.55 -2.13 -12.29
CA PRO A 105 -9.60 -3.58 -12.48
C PRO A 105 -8.30 -4.25 -12.06
N GLU A 106 -8.37 -5.52 -11.75
CA GLU A 106 -7.24 -6.29 -11.24
C GLU A 106 -5.99 -6.14 -12.11
N GLU A 107 -6.13 -6.24 -13.41
CA GLU A 107 -5.02 -6.25 -14.36
C GLU A 107 -4.32 -4.89 -14.50
N GLU A 108 -4.89 -3.82 -13.98
CA GLU A 108 -4.31 -2.47 -14.09
C GLU A 108 -3.53 -2.03 -12.86
N GLY A 109 -3.54 -2.84 -11.79
CA GLY A 109 -3.03 -2.40 -10.49
C GLY A 109 -1.59 -1.96 -10.49
N ILE A 110 -0.70 -2.76 -11.08
CA ILE A 110 0.74 -2.45 -11.08
C ILE A 110 1.01 -1.20 -11.92
N ASP A 111 0.40 -1.10 -13.10
CA ASP A 111 0.58 0.09 -13.95
C ASP A 111 0.08 1.35 -13.25
N LYS A 112 -1.07 1.27 -12.60
CA LYS A 112 -1.63 2.41 -11.88
C LYS A 112 -0.79 2.76 -10.66
N PHE A 113 -0.25 1.77 -9.97
CA PHE A 113 0.68 2.02 -8.88
C PHE A 113 1.88 2.83 -9.37
N CYS A 114 2.48 2.42 -10.49
CA CYS A 114 3.61 3.16 -11.08
C CYS A 114 3.23 4.59 -11.43
N GLN A 115 2.05 4.80 -11.98
CA GLN A 115 1.56 6.13 -12.31
C GLN A 115 1.38 7.01 -11.06
N PHE A 116 0.90 6.43 -9.96
CA PHE A 116 0.79 7.14 -8.69
C PHE A 116 2.17 7.56 -8.16
N ILE A 117 3.13 6.64 -8.18
CA ILE A 117 4.49 6.93 -7.70
C ILE A 117 5.09 8.08 -8.52
N GLU A 118 4.89 8.07 -9.82
CA GLU A 118 5.36 9.14 -10.71
C GLU A 118 4.66 10.46 -10.41
N TRP A 119 3.33 10.42 -10.25
CA TRP A 119 2.54 11.60 -9.96
C TRP A 119 2.95 12.23 -8.63
N LEU A 120 3.21 11.40 -7.62
CA LEU A 120 3.66 11.85 -6.29
C LEU A 120 5.13 12.24 -6.26
N ARG A 121 5.88 11.88 -7.29
CA ARG A 121 7.34 12.08 -7.36
C ARG A 121 8.08 11.38 -6.22
N TRP A 122 7.63 10.22 -5.91
CA TRP A 122 8.22 9.37 -4.88
C TRP A 122 9.37 8.50 -5.40
#